data_b8a70031bb738afe1deae89bdffe472e
#
_entry.id   b8a70031bb738afe1deae89bdffe472e
#
_cell.length_a   1.000
_cell.length_b   1.000
_cell.length_c   1.000
_cell.angle_alpha   90.00
_cell.angle_beta   90.00
_cell.angle_gamma   90.00
#
_symmetry.space_group_name_H-M   'P 1'
#
loop_
_entity.id
_entity.type
_entity.pdbx_description
1 polymer ?
#
loop_
_entity_poly.entity_id
_entity_poly.type
_entity_poly.pdbx_seq_one_letter_code
_entity_poly.pdbx_strand_id
1 'polypeptide(L)'
;MVLDVREPWEVETACVQADGFELKIIAMGEITVRLGELTQDRPIACLCHHGMRSMQVARYLQQQGFTDVVNLEGGIDAWSTEIDPSVPRY
;
A
#
# COMPACT_ATOMS: atom_id res chain seq x y z
N MET A 1 -8.42 -4.41 1.84
CA MET A 1 -7.08 -4.88 1.44
C MET A 1 -6.08 -3.75 1.54
N VAL A 2 -4.91 -4.02 2.07
CA VAL A 2 -3.77 -3.08 2.04
C VAL A 2 -2.88 -3.45 0.86
N LEU A 3 -2.61 -2.47 -0.01
CA LEU A 3 -1.73 -2.62 -1.16
C LEU A 3 -0.42 -1.88 -0.87
N ASP A 4 0.64 -2.64 -0.61
CA ASP A 4 1.97 -2.11 -0.36
C ASP A 4 2.69 -1.94 -1.70
N VAL A 5 3.02 -0.71 -2.07
CA VAL A 5 3.60 -0.37 -3.37
C VAL A 5 5.08 -0.06 -3.30
N ARG A 6 5.73 -0.42 -2.19
CA ARG A 6 7.16 -0.21 -1.99
C ARG A 6 7.99 -1.22 -2.77
N GLU A 7 9.30 -0.93 -2.86
CA GLU A 7 10.25 -1.86 -3.46
C GLU A 7 10.50 -3.08 -2.57
N PRO A 8 10.90 -4.23 -3.13
CA PRO A 8 11.14 -5.45 -2.35
C PRO A 8 12.10 -5.27 -1.17
N TRP A 9 13.18 -4.49 -1.35
CA TRP A 9 14.15 -4.27 -0.27
C TRP A 9 13.54 -3.52 0.91
N GLU A 10 12.59 -2.61 0.64
CA GLU A 10 11.88 -1.89 1.69
C GLU A 10 10.98 -2.83 2.48
N VAL A 11 10.27 -3.72 1.79
CA VAL A 11 9.39 -4.71 2.42
C VAL A 11 10.20 -5.66 3.30
N GLU A 12 11.37 -6.07 2.86
CA GLU A 12 12.26 -6.92 3.67
C GLU A 12 12.77 -6.18 4.92
N THR A 13 12.98 -4.87 4.82
CA THR A 13 13.45 -4.05 5.94
C THR A 13 12.37 -3.86 7.00
N ALA A 14 11.15 -3.57 6.56
CA ALA A 14 10.01 -3.35 7.47
C ALA A 14 8.72 -3.63 6.71
N CYS A 15 7.81 -4.38 7.32
CA CYS A 15 6.53 -4.73 6.72
C CYS A 15 5.44 -4.69 7.78
N VAL A 16 4.23 -4.23 7.39
CA VAL A 16 3.08 -4.30 8.27
C VAL A 16 2.65 -5.75 8.45
N GLN A 17 2.10 -6.08 9.61
CA GLN A 17 1.56 -7.41 9.89
C GLN A 17 0.13 -7.48 9.41
N ALA A 18 -0.19 -8.50 8.60
CA ALA A 18 -1.53 -8.70 8.06
C ALA A 18 -2.46 -9.30 9.12
N ASP A 19 -2.87 -8.49 10.09
CA ASP A 19 -3.73 -8.90 11.18
C ASP A 19 -5.12 -8.31 10.99
N GLY A 20 -6.08 -9.15 10.58
CA GLY A 20 -7.44 -8.74 10.30
C GLY A 20 -7.67 -8.12 8.93
N PHE A 21 -6.68 -8.11 8.05
CA PHE A 21 -6.80 -7.60 6.67
C PHE A 21 -5.91 -8.40 5.72
N GLU A 22 -6.21 -8.31 4.42
CA GLU A 22 -5.37 -8.88 3.38
C GLU A 22 -4.27 -7.90 2.98
N LEU A 23 -3.05 -8.38 2.87
CA LEU A 23 -1.91 -7.61 2.41
C LEU A 23 -1.48 -8.12 1.04
N LYS A 24 -1.41 -7.20 0.06
CA LYS A 24 -0.89 -7.49 -1.28
C LYS A 24 0.31 -6.58 -1.53
N ILE A 25 1.38 -7.15 -2.07
CA ILE A 25 2.62 -6.41 -2.33
C ILE A 25 2.86 -6.37 -3.83
N ILE A 26 2.77 -5.17 -4.41
CA ILE A 26 3.06 -4.91 -5.83
C ILE A 26 3.84 -3.61 -5.90
N ALA A 27 5.12 -3.67 -6.27
CA ALA A 27 5.93 -2.47 -6.40
C ALA A 27 5.28 -1.47 -7.38
N MET A 28 5.39 -0.18 -7.09
CA MET A 28 4.73 0.89 -7.87
C MET A 28 4.99 0.76 -9.37
N GLY A 29 6.22 0.41 -9.77
CA GLY A 29 6.58 0.25 -11.19
C GLY A 29 5.90 -0.92 -11.89
N GLU A 30 5.28 -1.85 -11.15
CA GLU A 30 4.62 -3.03 -11.70
C GLU A 30 3.10 -2.93 -11.70
N ILE A 31 2.53 -1.87 -11.14
CA ILE A 31 1.07 -1.73 -10.98
C ILE A 31 0.35 -1.81 -12.32
N THR A 32 0.87 -1.16 -13.36
CA THR A 32 0.22 -1.13 -14.68
C THR A 32 0.14 -2.52 -15.33
N VAL A 33 1.19 -3.34 -15.19
CA VAL A 33 1.21 -4.68 -15.79
C VAL A 33 0.50 -5.72 -14.92
N ARG A 34 0.34 -5.45 -13.63
CA ARG A 34 -0.30 -6.37 -12.69
C ARG A 34 -1.70 -5.90 -12.25
N LEU A 35 -2.26 -4.92 -12.95
CA LEU A 35 -3.56 -4.35 -12.60
C LEU A 35 -4.66 -5.40 -12.49
N GLY A 36 -4.61 -6.44 -13.32
CA GLY A 36 -5.59 -7.52 -13.31
C GLY A 36 -5.59 -8.36 -12.03
N GLU A 37 -4.57 -8.25 -11.18
CA GLU A 37 -4.54 -8.92 -9.88
C GLU A 37 -5.37 -8.20 -8.82
N LEU A 38 -5.84 -6.98 -9.11
CA LEU A 38 -6.64 -6.16 -8.20
C LEU A 38 -8.11 -6.23 -8.63
N THR A 39 -9.01 -6.27 -7.65
CA THR A 39 -10.45 -6.30 -7.91
C THR A 39 -11.08 -4.98 -7.48
N GLN A 40 -12.10 -4.54 -8.23
CA GLN A 40 -12.80 -3.27 -7.97
C GLN A 40 -13.92 -3.42 -6.93
N ASP A 41 -14.19 -4.61 -6.47
CA ASP A 41 -15.34 -4.92 -5.63
C ASP A 41 -15.04 -4.85 -4.12
N ARG A 42 -13.84 -4.45 -3.75
CA ARG A 42 -13.49 -4.28 -2.34
C ARG A 42 -12.56 -3.10 -2.11
N PRO A 43 -12.55 -2.56 -0.86
CA PRO A 43 -11.72 -1.41 -0.52
C PRO A 43 -10.23 -1.71 -0.66
N ILE A 44 -9.48 -0.74 -1.16
CA ILE A 44 -8.03 -0.80 -1.27
C ILE A 44 -7.42 0.40 -0.53
N ALA A 45 -6.52 0.12 0.42
CA ALA A 45 -5.74 1.15 1.09
C ALA A 45 -4.28 1.04 0.62
N CYS A 46 -3.79 2.06 -0.04
CA CYS A 46 -2.44 2.08 -0.60
C CYS A 46 -1.42 2.53 0.44
N LEU A 47 -0.30 1.81 0.52
CA LEU A 47 0.76 2.01 1.51
C LEU A 47 2.13 2.15 0.83
N CYS A 48 2.91 3.15 1.26
CA CYS A 48 4.33 3.24 0.93
C CYS A 48 5.12 3.71 2.16
N HIS A 49 6.32 4.30 1.99
CA HIS A 49 7.13 4.73 3.14
C HIS A 49 6.49 5.91 3.87
N HIS A 50 6.20 7.00 3.15
CA HIS A 50 5.66 8.25 3.72
C HIS A 50 4.32 8.68 3.12
N GLY A 51 3.78 7.97 2.15
CA GLY A 51 2.48 8.27 1.54
C GLY A 51 2.51 8.92 0.16
N MET A 52 3.69 9.28 -0.37
CA MET A 52 3.80 9.96 -1.67
C MET A 52 3.58 9.02 -2.86
N ARG A 53 4.29 7.89 -2.88
CA ARG A 53 4.16 6.90 -3.96
C ARG A 53 2.76 6.27 -3.95
N SER A 54 2.26 5.94 -2.77
CA SER A 54 0.94 5.32 -2.64
C SER A 54 -0.18 6.27 -3.04
N MET A 55 0.00 7.59 -2.85
CA MET A 55 -0.96 8.58 -3.35
C MET A 55 -1.03 8.56 -4.88
N GLN A 56 0.10 8.46 -5.57
CA GLN A 56 0.14 8.37 -7.02
C GLN A 56 -0.56 7.09 -7.51
N VAL A 57 -0.31 5.97 -6.84
CA VAL A 57 -0.99 4.70 -7.18
C VAL A 57 -2.48 4.79 -6.93
N ALA A 58 -2.91 5.36 -5.81
CA ALA A 58 -4.33 5.53 -5.50
C ALA A 58 -5.04 6.35 -6.58
N ARG A 59 -4.42 7.44 -7.03
CA ARG A 59 -4.96 8.28 -8.11
C ARG A 59 -5.05 7.51 -9.43
N TYR A 60 -4.02 6.73 -9.75
CA TYR A 60 -4.02 5.91 -10.95
C TYR A 60 -5.15 4.89 -10.93
N LEU A 61 -5.32 4.19 -9.80
CA LEU A 61 -6.39 3.20 -9.66
C LEU A 61 -7.78 3.86 -9.80
N GLN A 62 -7.97 5.05 -9.23
CA GLN A 62 -9.24 5.79 -9.40
C GLN A 62 -9.50 6.11 -10.86
N GLN A 63 -8.48 6.47 -11.64
CA GLN A 63 -8.60 6.70 -13.07
C GLN A 63 -8.94 5.43 -13.84
N GLN A 64 -8.57 4.27 -13.31
CA GLN A 64 -8.88 2.97 -13.93
C GLN A 64 -10.23 2.39 -13.49
N GLY A 65 -11.03 3.16 -12.76
CA GLY A 65 -12.38 2.76 -12.36
C GLY A 65 -12.50 2.16 -10.95
N PHE A 66 -11.43 2.13 -10.17
CA PHE A 66 -11.48 1.71 -8.78
C PHE A 66 -12.06 2.85 -7.94
N THR A 67 -13.23 2.63 -7.35
CA THR A 67 -13.97 3.70 -6.65
C THR A 67 -13.70 3.77 -5.16
N ASP A 68 -13.27 2.67 -4.55
CA ASP A 68 -13.06 2.59 -3.11
C ASP A 68 -11.56 2.41 -2.82
N VAL A 69 -10.81 3.48 -3.06
CA VAL A 69 -9.35 3.51 -2.89
C VAL A 69 -8.99 4.70 -2.00
N VAL A 70 -8.20 4.44 -0.98
CA VAL A 70 -7.65 5.49 -0.11
C VAL A 70 -6.13 5.38 -0.05
N ASN A 71 -5.48 6.49 0.28
CA ASN A 71 -4.05 6.52 0.56
C ASN A 71 -3.85 6.53 2.07
N LEU A 72 -2.97 5.66 2.57
CA LEU A 72 -2.56 5.69 3.97
C LEU A 72 -1.52 6.78 4.16
N GLU A 73 -1.98 7.96 4.58
CA GLU A 73 -1.11 9.12 4.80
C GLU A 73 -0.03 8.81 5.84
N GLY A 74 1.19 9.28 5.57
CA GLY A 74 2.33 8.98 6.42
C GLY A 74 2.93 7.60 6.18
N GLY A 75 2.26 6.72 5.46
CA GLY A 75 2.76 5.40 5.06
C GLY A 75 3.12 4.51 6.23
N ILE A 76 4.08 3.61 6.01
CA ILE A 76 4.54 2.67 7.04
C ILE A 76 5.26 3.38 8.19
N ASP A 77 5.82 4.57 7.96
CA ASP A 77 6.43 5.36 9.01
C ASP A 77 5.39 5.77 10.07
N ALA A 78 4.25 6.30 9.64
CA ALA A 78 3.15 6.62 10.55
C ALA A 78 2.52 5.35 11.15
N TRP A 79 2.45 4.27 10.37
CA TRP A 79 1.97 2.99 10.87
C TRP A 79 2.80 2.53 12.06
N SER A 80 4.14 2.59 11.95
CA SER A 80 5.05 2.20 13.02
C SER A 80 4.86 3.06 14.27
N THR A 81 4.73 4.39 14.11
CA THR A 81 4.63 5.29 15.27
C THR A 81 3.26 5.30 15.93
N GLU A 82 2.19 5.13 15.15
CA GLU A 82 0.83 5.37 15.63
C GLU A 82 0.02 4.08 15.85
N ILE A 83 0.33 3.01 15.10
CA ILE A 83 -0.49 1.78 15.12
C ILE A 83 0.29 0.61 15.68
N ASP A 84 1.47 0.32 15.16
CA ASP A 84 2.25 -0.86 15.54
C ASP A 84 3.73 -0.54 15.71
N PRO A 85 4.18 -0.24 16.95
CA PRO A 85 5.59 0.09 17.21
C PRO A 85 6.56 -1.07 16.96
N SER A 86 6.07 -2.30 16.80
CA SER A 86 6.95 -3.43 16.46
C SER A 86 7.43 -3.41 15.02
N VAL A 87 6.77 -2.62 14.14
CA VAL A 87 7.24 -2.44 12.77
C VAL A 87 8.43 -1.48 12.77
N PRO A 88 9.60 -1.90 12.24
CA PRO A 88 10.79 -1.04 12.22
C PRO A 88 10.58 0.22 11.40
N ARG A 89 11.18 1.31 11.84
CA ARG A 89 11.27 2.54 11.04
C ARG A 89 12.57 2.53 10.25
N TYR A 90 12.53 3.07 9.02
CA TYR A 90 13.73 3.11 8.17
C TYR A 90 13.84 4.39 7.39
#